data_afa23ebb59b2a7b6789693c649258193
#
_entry.id   afa23ebb59b2a7b6789693c649258193
#
_cell.length_a   1.000
_cell.length_b   1.000
_cell.length_c   1.000
_cell.angle_alpha   90.00
_cell.angle_beta   90.00
_cell.angle_gamma   90.00
#
_symmetry.space_group_name_H-M   'P 1'
#
loop_
_entity.id
_entity.type
_entity.pdbx_description
1 polymer ?
#
loop_
_entity_poly.entity_id
_entity_poly.type
_entity_poly.pdbx_seq_one_letter_code
_entity_poly.pdbx_strand_id
1 'polypeptide(L)'
;MEFKHKSVLLKESIEALQIKPDGIYVDGTLGGGGHSYEICRHLSDKGRLIGIDQDAAAIEAAKERLGEFGDKVTIIRSNYCNMVKELKSIGISSADGIILDLGVSSYQLDTAERGFTYREDAPLDMRMDQRQDMTAKDIVNGYSEMELYRIIRDYGEEKFAKNIAKHIVNARQQKEIETTGELIQIIKAAIPMKVRAVGGHPAKKTFQAIRIELNRELEVLRDSLDSMIDFLNDGGRICVITFHSLEDRIVKNNFRKNENPCICPREFPVCVCGRKSKGFVVTRKPIIPGEEELTYNKRCLLYTSDAADDMQCV
;
A
#
# COMPACT_ATOMS: atom_id res chain seq x y z
N MET A 1 14.81 -19.08 11.00
CA MET A 1 15.29 -17.67 11.07
C MET A 1 14.22 -16.85 11.73
N GLU A 2 14.52 -16.21 12.83
CA GLU A 2 13.57 -15.35 13.56
C GLU A 2 13.32 -14.11 12.72
N PHE A 3 12.13 -13.97 12.15
CA PHE A 3 11.72 -12.80 11.35
C PHE A 3 11.57 -11.58 12.28
N LYS A 4 12.67 -10.87 12.54
CA LYS A 4 12.66 -9.56 13.23
C LYS A 4 12.23 -8.45 12.26
N HIS A 5 11.02 -8.58 11.72
CA HIS A 5 10.44 -7.50 10.94
C HIS A 5 9.87 -6.43 11.87
N LYS A 6 10.39 -5.20 11.79
CA LYS A 6 9.79 -4.04 12.43
C LYS A 6 8.90 -3.31 11.43
N SER A 7 7.67 -3.04 11.83
CA SER A 7 6.72 -2.25 11.04
C SER A 7 7.22 -0.80 10.92
N VAL A 8 6.96 -0.19 9.76
CA VAL A 8 7.33 1.20 9.49
C VAL A 8 6.45 2.14 10.31
N LEU A 9 7.03 3.21 10.88
CA LEU A 9 6.30 4.21 11.67
C LEU A 9 5.41 3.60 12.76
N LEU A 10 5.87 2.50 13.38
CA LEU A 10 5.06 1.75 14.35
C LEU A 10 4.61 2.60 15.52
N LYS A 11 5.55 3.33 16.14
CA LYS A 11 5.25 4.19 17.31
C LYS A 11 4.29 5.31 16.94
N GLU A 12 4.56 5.99 15.85
CA GLU A 12 3.79 7.11 15.35
C GLU A 12 2.36 6.67 14.99
N SER A 13 2.20 5.48 14.41
CA SER A 13 0.89 4.91 14.06
C SER A 13 0.05 4.61 15.30
N ILE A 14 0.66 4.02 16.33
CA ILE A 14 -0.02 3.72 17.60
C ILE A 14 -0.42 5.00 18.33
N GLU A 15 0.47 5.99 18.39
CA GLU A 15 0.17 7.30 18.99
C GLU A 15 -0.95 8.02 18.23
N ALA A 16 -0.93 7.97 16.89
CA ALA A 16 -1.93 8.61 16.05
C ALA A 16 -3.30 7.96 16.15
N LEU A 17 -3.38 6.64 16.28
CA LEU A 17 -4.63 5.90 16.45
C LEU A 17 -5.34 6.21 17.78
N GLN A 18 -4.62 6.68 18.81
CA GLN A 18 -5.17 6.94 20.15
C GLN A 18 -6.03 5.79 20.66
N ILE A 19 -5.44 4.62 20.81
CA ILE A 19 -6.12 3.36 21.06
C ILE A 19 -6.94 3.42 22.35
N LYS A 20 -8.25 3.18 22.22
CA LYS A 20 -9.18 2.96 23.33
C LYS A 20 -9.14 1.49 23.73
N PRO A 21 -8.94 1.14 25.02
CA PRO A 21 -8.78 -0.26 25.44
C PRO A 21 -9.94 -1.19 25.02
N ASP A 22 -11.16 -0.71 25.05
CA ASP A 22 -12.36 -1.49 24.70
C ASP A 22 -12.80 -1.29 23.24
N GLY A 23 -11.99 -0.60 22.41
CA GLY A 23 -12.32 -0.22 21.04
C GLY A 23 -12.19 -1.35 20.02
N ILE A 24 -12.74 -1.11 18.85
CA ILE A 24 -12.63 -1.99 17.66
C ILE A 24 -11.67 -1.37 16.66
N TYR A 25 -10.62 -2.11 16.33
CA TYR A 25 -9.57 -1.66 15.40
C TYR A 25 -9.48 -2.57 14.19
N VAL A 26 -9.19 -1.99 13.05
CA VAL A 26 -9.05 -2.72 11.78
C VAL A 26 -7.69 -2.43 11.17
N ASP A 27 -6.94 -3.48 10.91
CA ASP A 27 -5.72 -3.44 10.10
C ASP A 27 -6.07 -3.97 8.71
N GLY A 28 -6.20 -3.07 7.73
CA GLY A 28 -6.61 -3.43 6.38
C GLY A 28 -5.50 -4.03 5.52
N THR A 29 -4.27 -3.98 6.02
CA THR A 29 -3.04 -4.45 5.36
C THR A 29 -2.20 -5.25 6.37
N LEU A 30 -2.80 -6.30 6.92
CA LEU A 30 -2.30 -7.05 8.07
C LEU A 30 -0.82 -7.46 7.94
N GLY A 31 -0.40 -7.87 6.74
CA GLY A 31 0.96 -8.35 6.51
C GLY A 31 1.37 -9.42 7.53
N GLY A 32 2.55 -9.29 8.11
CA GLY A 32 3.00 -10.16 9.20
C GLY A 32 2.50 -9.75 10.59
N GLY A 33 1.49 -8.89 10.69
CA GLY A 33 0.82 -8.51 11.95
C GLY A 33 1.60 -7.61 12.89
N GLY A 34 2.56 -6.82 12.39
CA GLY A 34 3.41 -6.01 13.27
C GLY A 34 2.66 -4.84 13.94
N HIS A 35 1.93 -4.03 13.18
CA HIS A 35 1.06 -2.98 13.71
C HIS A 35 -0.07 -3.59 14.56
N SER A 36 -0.69 -4.64 14.06
CA SER A 36 -1.74 -5.41 14.74
C SER A 36 -1.30 -5.92 16.11
N TYR A 37 -0.09 -6.45 16.22
CA TYR A 37 0.47 -6.93 17.50
C TYR A 37 0.52 -5.80 18.53
N GLU A 38 1.05 -4.64 18.13
CA GLU A 38 1.15 -3.51 19.05
C GLU A 38 -0.22 -2.92 19.40
N ILE A 39 -1.18 -2.88 18.46
CA ILE A 39 -2.57 -2.51 18.76
C ILE A 39 -3.14 -3.46 19.82
N CYS A 40 -3.02 -4.78 19.65
CA CYS A 40 -3.53 -5.77 20.60
C CYS A 40 -2.98 -5.61 22.01
N ARG A 41 -1.72 -5.19 22.16
CA ARG A 41 -1.10 -4.90 23.47
C ARG A 41 -1.78 -3.78 24.24
N HIS A 42 -2.46 -2.87 23.55
CA HIS A 42 -3.18 -1.76 24.15
C HIS A 42 -4.67 -2.08 24.39
N LEU A 43 -5.18 -3.21 23.85
CA LEU A 43 -6.57 -3.61 23.99
C LEU A 43 -6.82 -4.39 25.28
N SER A 44 -7.94 -4.10 25.93
CA SER A 44 -8.49 -4.90 27.02
C SER A 44 -9.12 -6.21 26.51
N ASP A 45 -9.72 -6.99 27.41
CA ASP A 45 -10.46 -8.21 27.03
C ASP A 45 -11.73 -7.94 26.23
N LYS A 46 -12.24 -6.71 26.24
CA LYS A 46 -13.41 -6.30 25.46
C LYS A 46 -13.04 -5.73 24.09
N GLY A 47 -11.79 -5.25 23.94
CA GLY A 47 -11.30 -4.71 22.68
C GLY A 47 -11.15 -5.78 21.62
N ARG A 48 -11.26 -5.40 20.35
CA ARG A 48 -11.17 -6.31 19.22
C ARG A 48 -10.26 -5.75 18.14
N LEU A 49 -9.49 -6.65 17.52
CA LEU A 49 -8.72 -6.39 16.31
C LEU A 49 -9.22 -7.25 15.17
N ILE A 50 -9.45 -6.62 14.02
CA ILE A 50 -9.76 -7.34 12.78
C ILE A 50 -8.62 -7.06 11.79
N GLY A 51 -7.89 -8.12 11.41
CA GLY A 51 -6.84 -8.06 10.41
C GLY A 51 -7.36 -8.53 9.05
N ILE A 52 -7.07 -7.77 8.00
CA ILE A 52 -7.46 -8.11 6.62
C ILE A 52 -6.19 -8.17 5.77
N ASP A 53 -6.01 -9.25 5.04
CA ASP A 53 -4.98 -9.38 4.01
C ASP A 53 -5.47 -10.30 2.89
N GLN A 54 -4.97 -10.08 1.68
CA GLN A 54 -5.25 -10.94 0.53
C GLN A 54 -4.21 -12.05 0.35
N ASP A 55 -3.02 -11.89 0.92
CA ASP A 55 -1.91 -12.83 0.82
C ASP A 55 -2.00 -13.92 1.90
N ALA A 56 -2.13 -15.18 1.47
CA ALA A 56 -2.20 -16.31 2.38
C ALA A 56 -0.96 -16.45 3.27
N ALA A 57 0.23 -16.16 2.73
CA ALA A 57 1.47 -16.28 3.49
C ALA A 57 1.57 -15.21 4.59
N ALA A 58 1.11 -13.98 4.30
CA ALA A 58 1.00 -12.93 5.30
C ALA A 58 0.04 -13.32 6.43
N ILE A 59 -1.11 -13.89 6.08
CA ILE A 59 -2.11 -14.36 7.05
C ILE A 59 -1.53 -15.44 7.98
N GLU A 60 -0.80 -16.41 7.45
CA GLU A 60 -0.22 -17.46 8.31
C GLU A 60 0.84 -16.88 9.27
N ALA A 61 1.69 -15.98 8.81
CA ALA A 61 2.65 -15.29 9.67
C ALA A 61 1.96 -14.44 10.75
N ALA A 62 0.86 -13.77 10.39
CA ALA A 62 0.08 -12.98 11.34
C ALA A 62 -0.63 -13.87 12.38
N LYS A 63 -1.18 -15.02 12.00
CA LYS A 63 -1.79 -15.99 12.93
C LYS A 63 -0.78 -16.48 13.97
N GLU A 64 0.45 -16.80 13.54
CA GLU A 64 1.50 -17.22 14.46
C GLU A 64 1.83 -16.09 15.45
N ARG A 65 2.05 -14.86 14.94
CA ARG A 65 2.40 -13.69 15.77
C ARG A 65 1.31 -13.27 16.73
N LEU A 66 0.04 -13.31 16.28
CA LEU A 66 -1.10 -12.81 17.05
C LEU A 66 -1.79 -13.88 17.90
N GLY A 67 -1.32 -15.13 17.82
CA GLY A 67 -1.96 -16.28 18.50
C GLY A 67 -2.12 -16.12 20.00
N GLU A 68 -1.23 -15.39 20.68
CA GLU A 68 -1.32 -15.13 22.12
C GLU A 68 -2.52 -14.28 22.53
N PHE A 69 -3.10 -13.50 21.59
CA PHE A 69 -4.26 -12.64 21.88
C PHE A 69 -5.62 -13.35 21.74
N GLY A 70 -5.63 -14.59 21.24
CA GLY A 70 -6.81 -15.45 21.20
C GLY A 70 -8.00 -14.81 20.49
N ASP A 71 -9.16 -14.84 21.15
CA ASP A 71 -10.44 -14.40 20.59
C ASP A 71 -10.56 -12.89 20.35
N LYS A 72 -9.58 -12.10 20.81
CA LYS A 72 -9.54 -10.65 20.51
C LYS A 72 -9.26 -10.37 19.03
N VAL A 73 -8.65 -11.34 18.32
CA VAL A 73 -8.18 -11.18 16.95
C VAL A 73 -9.03 -12.00 15.97
N THR A 74 -9.55 -11.33 14.96
CA THR A 74 -10.19 -11.98 13.82
C THR A 74 -9.42 -11.67 12.56
N ILE A 75 -9.02 -12.70 11.80
CA ILE A 75 -8.27 -12.53 10.54
C ILE A 75 -9.15 -12.95 9.37
N ILE A 76 -9.27 -12.05 8.37
CA ILE A 76 -10.10 -12.24 7.18
C ILE A 76 -9.21 -12.20 5.94
N ARG A 77 -9.31 -13.24 5.08
CA ARG A 77 -8.62 -13.25 3.79
C ARG A 77 -9.44 -12.52 2.74
N SER A 78 -9.21 -11.23 2.59
CA SER A 78 -9.88 -10.36 1.63
C SER A 78 -8.97 -9.20 1.24
N ASN A 79 -9.36 -8.45 0.22
CA ASN A 79 -8.76 -7.15 -0.06
C ASN A 79 -9.43 -6.07 0.80
N TYR A 80 -8.69 -5.08 1.28
CA TYR A 80 -9.22 -4.00 2.12
C TYR A 80 -10.34 -3.18 1.45
N CYS A 81 -10.48 -3.21 0.11
CA CYS A 81 -11.65 -2.60 -0.54
C CYS A 81 -12.98 -3.24 -0.14
N ASN A 82 -12.96 -4.48 0.34
CA ASN A 82 -14.12 -5.18 0.85
C ASN A 82 -14.31 -5.01 2.36
N MET A 83 -13.45 -4.26 3.05
CA MET A 83 -13.40 -4.12 4.51
C MET A 83 -14.79 -3.93 5.13
N VAL A 84 -15.52 -2.92 4.70
CA VAL A 84 -16.84 -2.59 5.27
C VAL A 84 -17.85 -3.73 5.09
N LYS A 85 -17.82 -4.43 3.94
CA LYS A 85 -18.67 -5.59 3.67
C LYS A 85 -18.32 -6.76 4.58
N GLU A 86 -17.03 -7.07 4.70
CA GLU A 86 -16.55 -8.19 5.53
C GLU A 86 -16.85 -7.94 7.02
N LEU A 87 -16.61 -6.73 7.51
CA LEU A 87 -16.90 -6.36 8.91
C LEU A 87 -18.39 -6.46 9.23
N LYS A 88 -19.26 -5.97 8.34
CA LYS A 88 -20.71 -6.11 8.51
C LYS A 88 -21.17 -7.57 8.51
N SER A 89 -20.52 -8.44 7.74
CA SER A 89 -20.86 -9.87 7.68
C SER A 89 -20.61 -10.61 9.01
N ILE A 90 -19.68 -10.10 9.83
CA ILE A 90 -19.37 -10.64 11.16
C ILE A 90 -20.00 -9.82 12.30
N GLY A 91 -20.98 -8.95 11.98
CA GLY A 91 -21.75 -8.19 12.96
C GLY A 91 -21.09 -6.92 13.48
N ILE A 92 -20.02 -6.44 12.86
CA ILE A 92 -19.36 -5.17 13.21
C ILE A 92 -19.90 -4.07 12.31
N SER A 93 -20.47 -3.02 12.91
CA SER A 93 -21.11 -1.90 12.21
C SER A 93 -20.26 -0.65 12.13
N SER A 94 -19.20 -0.53 12.94
CA SER A 94 -18.29 0.63 12.98
C SER A 94 -16.97 0.25 13.65
N ALA A 95 -15.95 1.10 13.53
CA ALA A 95 -14.63 0.91 14.12
C ALA A 95 -14.15 2.19 14.83
N ASP A 96 -13.31 2.04 15.86
CA ASP A 96 -12.66 3.15 16.56
C ASP A 96 -11.35 3.56 15.90
N GLY A 97 -10.76 2.66 15.12
CA GLY A 97 -9.57 3.00 14.32
C GLY A 97 -9.35 2.04 13.15
N ILE A 98 -8.77 2.58 12.10
CA ILE A 98 -8.36 1.85 10.89
C ILE A 98 -6.91 2.19 10.60
N ILE A 99 -6.09 1.19 10.27
CA ILE A 99 -4.74 1.38 9.77
C ILE A 99 -4.58 0.72 8.41
N LEU A 100 -3.90 1.42 7.51
CA LEU A 100 -3.45 0.90 6.23
C LEU A 100 -1.94 1.15 6.11
N ASP A 101 -1.15 0.08 5.96
CA ASP A 101 0.27 0.10 5.64
C ASP A 101 0.40 -0.36 4.17
N LEU A 102 0.37 0.60 3.23
CA LEU A 102 0.22 0.32 1.80
C LEU A 102 1.48 -0.30 1.20
N GLY A 103 1.35 -0.79 -0.02
CA GLY A 103 2.46 -1.37 -0.79
C GLY A 103 2.67 -2.86 -0.53
N VAL A 104 3.92 -3.31 -0.63
CA VAL A 104 4.28 -4.74 -0.55
C VAL A 104 4.75 -5.13 0.84
N SER A 105 4.35 -6.30 1.29
CA SER A 105 4.83 -6.85 2.55
C SER A 105 6.30 -7.25 2.43
N SER A 106 6.96 -7.31 3.59
CA SER A 106 8.34 -7.79 3.65
C SER A 106 8.51 -9.20 3.13
N TYR A 107 7.55 -10.06 3.42
CA TYR A 107 7.53 -11.43 2.92
C TYR A 107 7.54 -11.46 1.39
N GLN A 108 6.72 -10.61 0.74
CA GLN A 108 6.68 -10.53 -0.72
C GLN A 108 8.01 -10.07 -1.33
N LEU A 109 8.73 -9.16 -0.66
CA LEU A 109 10.05 -8.68 -1.12
C LEU A 109 11.17 -9.67 -0.87
N ASP A 110 11.10 -10.40 0.25
CA ASP A 110 12.17 -11.33 0.66
C ASP A 110 12.00 -12.73 0.03
N THR A 111 10.84 -13.01 -0.60
CA THR A 111 10.57 -14.27 -1.32
C THR A 111 10.73 -14.01 -2.81
N ALA A 112 11.88 -14.39 -3.37
CA ALA A 112 12.24 -14.11 -4.76
C ALA A 112 11.18 -14.61 -5.76
N GLU A 113 10.63 -15.82 -5.52
CA GLU A 113 9.64 -16.48 -6.37
C GLU A 113 8.33 -15.68 -6.53
N ARG A 114 8.07 -14.70 -5.63
CA ARG A 114 6.93 -13.79 -5.74
C ARG A 114 7.13 -12.71 -6.82
N GLY A 115 8.35 -12.53 -7.35
CA GLY A 115 8.67 -11.61 -8.45
C GLY A 115 8.63 -10.11 -8.11
N PHE A 116 8.49 -9.72 -6.85
CA PHE A 116 8.50 -8.31 -6.45
C PHE A 116 9.88 -7.70 -6.36
N THR A 117 10.91 -8.53 -6.17
CA THR A 117 12.29 -8.06 -6.03
C THR A 117 13.00 -7.96 -7.38
N TYR A 118 13.87 -6.99 -7.51
CA TYR A 118 14.80 -6.84 -8.63
C TYR A 118 16.25 -7.19 -8.24
N ARG A 119 16.43 -7.85 -7.09
CA ARG A 119 17.76 -8.25 -6.59
C ARG A 119 18.15 -9.64 -7.06
N GLU A 120 17.18 -10.50 -7.24
CA GLU A 120 17.33 -11.90 -7.64
C GLU A 120 16.50 -12.16 -8.90
N ASP A 121 16.97 -13.10 -9.72
CA ASP A 121 16.21 -13.53 -10.89
C ASP A 121 15.15 -14.55 -10.49
N ALA A 122 13.90 -14.25 -10.84
CA ALA A 122 12.73 -15.00 -10.42
C ALA A 122 11.60 -14.87 -11.45
N PRO A 123 10.56 -15.73 -11.40
CA PRO A 123 9.37 -15.57 -12.24
C PRO A 123 8.73 -14.18 -12.13
N LEU A 124 8.22 -13.65 -13.24
CA LEU A 124 7.47 -12.39 -13.28
C LEU A 124 6.02 -12.60 -12.79
N ASP A 125 5.84 -12.82 -11.48
CA ASP A 125 4.53 -13.02 -10.87
C ASP A 125 3.92 -11.68 -10.38
N MET A 126 4.42 -11.08 -9.33
CA MET A 126 3.99 -9.82 -8.68
C MET A 126 2.52 -9.80 -8.20
N ARG A 127 1.83 -10.92 -8.11
CA ARG A 127 0.47 -10.98 -7.55
C ARG A 127 0.51 -10.83 -6.03
N MET A 128 -0.20 -9.89 -5.48
CA MET A 128 -0.45 -9.82 -4.04
C MET A 128 -1.45 -10.90 -3.62
N ASP A 129 -2.53 -11.08 -4.38
CA ASP A 129 -3.46 -12.19 -4.25
C ASP A 129 -3.16 -13.27 -5.30
N GLN A 130 -2.62 -14.40 -4.86
CA GLN A 130 -2.29 -15.50 -5.75
C GLN A 130 -3.50 -16.25 -6.33
N ARG A 131 -4.73 -15.89 -5.93
CA ARG A 131 -5.97 -16.43 -6.52
C ARG A 131 -6.31 -15.77 -7.86
N GLN A 132 -5.74 -14.61 -8.18
CA GLN A 132 -5.94 -13.98 -9.49
C GLN A 132 -5.14 -14.73 -10.58
N ASP A 133 -5.66 -14.77 -11.79
CA ASP A 133 -5.03 -15.47 -12.91
C ASP A 133 -3.89 -14.66 -13.53
N MET A 134 -4.09 -13.34 -13.70
CA MET A 134 -3.15 -12.44 -14.35
C MET A 134 -1.89 -12.24 -13.48
N THR A 135 -0.73 -12.28 -14.11
CA THR A 135 0.60 -12.06 -13.52
C THR A 135 1.30 -10.86 -14.16
N ALA A 136 2.44 -10.44 -13.62
CA ALA A 136 3.28 -9.42 -14.25
C ALA A 136 3.79 -9.87 -15.62
N LYS A 137 4.01 -11.17 -15.82
CA LYS A 137 4.36 -11.76 -17.11
C LYS A 137 3.32 -11.46 -18.17
N ASP A 138 2.04 -11.58 -17.84
CA ASP A 138 0.93 -11.32 -18.77
C ASP A 138 0.87 -9.85 -19.18
N ILE A 139 1.12 -8.92 -18.25
CA ILE A 139 1.22 -7.49 -18.56
C ILE A 139 2.37 -7.22 -19.53
N VAL A 140 3.57 -7.73 -19.22
CA VAL A 140 4.78 -7.49 -19.98
C VAL A 140 4.67 -8.07 -21.39
N ASN A 141 4.07 -9.26 -21.54
CA ASN A 141 3.97 -9.95 -22.83
C ASN A 141 2.68 -9.63 -23.59
N GLY A 142 1.59 -9.24 -22.89
CA GLY A 142 0.27 -9.04 -23.51
C GLY A 142 -0.09 -7.60 -23.84
N TYR A 143 0.32 -6.62 -23.02
CA TYR A 143 -0.07 -5.23 -23.21
C TYR A 143 0.57 -4.63 -24.48
N SER A 144 -0.17 -3.74 -25.16
CA SER A 144 0.37 -2.98 -26.29
C SER A 144 1.50 -2.03 -25.85
N GLU A 145 2.32 -1.54 -26.79
CA GLU A 145 3.35 -0.54 -26.50
C GLU A 145 2.78 0.72 -25.85
N MET A 146 1.58 1.13 -26.27
CA MET A 146 0.91 2.32 -25.72
C MET A 146 0.43 2.09 -24.26
N GLU A 147 -0.08 0.92 -23.96
CA GLU A 147 -0.50 0.57 -22.59
C GLU A 147 0.70 0.46 -21.66
N LEU A 148 1.77 -0.21 -22.09
CA LEU A 148 3.03 -0.27 -21.33
C LEU A 148 3.60 1.14 -21.11
N TYR A 149 3.63 1.98 -22.14
CA TYR A 149 4.07 3.37 -22.01
C TYR A 149 3.22 4.12 -20.98
N ARG A 150 1.88 3.99 -21.05
CA ARG A 150 0.96 4.65 -20.12
C ARG A 150 1.27 4.27 -18.68
N ILE A 151 1.30 2.96 -18.36
CA ILE A 151 1.52 2.52 -16.98
C ILE A 151 2.91 2.90 -16.47
N ILE A 152 3.96 2.74 -17.27
CA ILE A 152 5.33 3.08 -16.87
C ILE A 152 5.48 4.60 -16.64
N ARG A 153 4.82 5.43 -17.46
CA ARG A 153 4.80 6.88 -17.30
C ARG A 153 4.00 7.30 -16.07
N ASP A 154 2.75 6.80 -15.95
CA ASP A 154 1.77 7.32 -15.00
C ASP A 154 1.93 6.71 -13.61
N TYR A 155 2.30 5.44 -13.50
CA TYR A 155 2.49 4.74 -12.23
C TYR A 155 3.95 4.62 -11.80
N GLY A 156 4.86 4.60 -12.75
CA GLY A 156 6.30 4.60 -12.47
C GLY A 156 6.91 6.01 -12.39
N GLU A 157 6.21 7.03 -12.90
CA GLU A 157 6.79 8.38 -13.08
C GLU A 157 8.17 8.32 -13.75
N GLU A 158 8.31 7.40 -14.76
CA GLU A 158 9.58 7.08 -15.40
C GLU A 158 9.78 7.94 -16.67
N LYS A 159 10.88 8.69 -16.72
CA LYS A 159 11.19 9.60 -17.83
C LYS A 159 11.43 8.87 -19.14
N PHE A 160 11.97 7.65 -19.06
CA PHE A 160 12.28 6.81 -20.23
C PHE A 160 11.15 5.83 -20.58
N ALA A 161 9.94 6.02 -20.06
CA ALA A 161 8.79 5.12 -20.21
C ALA A 161 8.54 4.71 -21.66
N LYS A 162 8.59 5.65 -22.62
CA LYS A 162 8.37 5.36 -24.04
C LYS A 162 9.44 4.42 -24.60
N ASN A 163 10.70 4.65 -24.24
CA ASN A 163 11.80 3.82 -24.73
C ASN A 163 11.78 2.43 -24.09
N ILE A 164 11.44 2.34 -22.80
CA ILE A 164 11.29 1.07 -22.08
C ILE A 164 10.17 0.25 -22.72
N ALA A 165 8.98 0.83 -22.93
CA ALA A 165 7.86 0.14 -23.56
C ALA A 165 8.24 -0.43 -24.94
N LYS A 166 8.90 0.37 -25.78
CA LYS A 166 9.40 -0.06 -27.10
C LYS A 166 10.39 -1.24 -26.97
N HIS A 167 11.33 -1.19 -26.02
CA HIS A 167 12.31 -2.26 -25.82
C HIS A 167 11.63 -3.55 -25.35
N ILE A 168 10.64 -3.46 -24.46
CA ILE A 168 9.85 -4.62 -24.01
C ILE A 168 9.14 -5.27 -25.21
N VAL A 169 8.42 -4.48 -26.01
CA VAL A 169 7.69 -4.99 -27.17
C VAL A 169 8.63 -5.64 -28.20
N ASN A 170 9.78 -5.03 -28.48
CA ASN A 170 10.78 -5.61 -29.39
C ASN A 170 11.39 -6.92 -28.84
N ALA A 171 11.70 -6.97 -27.54
CA ALA A 171 12.29 -8.14 -26.93
C ALA A 171 11.32 -9.35 -26.94
N ARG A 172 10.06 -9.14 -26.59
CA ARG A 172 9.07 -10.23 -26.54
C ARG A 172 8.70 -10.80 -27.91
N GLN A 173 8.96 -10.05 -29.02
CA GLN A 173 8.82 -10.59 -30.37
C GLN A 173 9.86 -11.67 -30.70
N GLN A 174 10.99 -11.69 -30.02
CA GLN A 174 12.04 -12.71 -30.19
C GLN A 174 11.86 -13.89 -29.25
N LYS A 175 11.56 -13.60 -27.99
CA LYS A 175 11.35 -14.58 -26.91
C LYS A 175 10.43 -13.97 -25.85
N GLU A 176 9.48 -14.75 -25.35
CA GLU A 176 8.65 -14.38 -24.22
C GLU A 176 9.51 -14.01 -23.01
N ILE A 177 9.15 -12.92 -22.33
CA ILE A 177 9.87 -12.42 -21.14
C ILE A 177 9.26 -13.15 -19.92
N GLU A 178 10.04 -14.00 -19.28
CA GLU A 178 9.56 -14.89 -18.22
C GLU A 178 10.02 -14.50 -16.82
N THR A 179 11.20 -13.85 -16.74
CA THR A 179 11.83 -13.59 -15.44
C THR A 179 12.07 -12.11 -15.16
N THR A 180 12.24 -11.80 -13.90
CA THR A 180 12.61 -10.45 -13.43
C THR A 180 13.95 -10.03 -14.00
N GLY A 181 14.91 -10.94 -14.09
CA GLY A 181 16.23 -10.70 -14.63
C GLY A 181 16.20 -10.33 -16.12
N GLU A 182 15.42 -11.05 -16.93
CA GLU A 182 15.22 -10.71 -18.35
C GLU A 182 14.62 -9.30 -18.50
N LEU A 183 13.58 -8.98 -17.75
CA LEU A 183 12.97 -7.64 -17.78
C LEU A 183 13.95 -6.55 -17.35
N ILE A 184 14.76 -6.79 -16.31
CA ILE A 184 15.78 -5.85 -15.85
C ILE A 184 16.81 -5.55 -16.95
N GLN A 185 17.27 -6.55 -17.71
CA GLN A 185 18.22 -6.31 -18.80
C GLN A 185 17.59 -5.46 -19.91
N ILE A 186 16.34 -5.70 -20.25
CA ILE A 186 15.60 -4.90 -21.25
C ILE A 186 15.47 -3.44 -20.79
N ILE A 187 15.09 -3.22 -19.52
CA ILE A 187 14.99 -1.87 -18.95
C ILE A 187 16.36 -1.17 -18.96
N LYS A 188 17.42 -1.88 -18.57
CA LYS A 188 18.78 -1.34 -18.58
C LYS A 188 19.22 -0.94 -20.01
N ALA A 189 18.87 -1.71 -21.02
CA ALA A 189 19.17 -1.38 -22.41
C ALA A 189 18.42 -0.12 -22.90
N ALA A 190 17.21 0.11 -22.36
CA ALA A 190 16.38 1.26 -22.72
C ALA A 190 16.81 2.59 -22.08
N ILE A 191 17.58 2.55 -20.98
CA ILE A 191 17.99 3.75 -20.23
C ILE A 191 19.48 4.07 -20.51
N PRO A 192 19.85 5.32 -20.86
CA PRO A 192 21.23 5.69 -21.09
C PRO A 192 22.16 5.40 -19.90
N MET A 193 23.36 4.89 -20.16
CA MET A 193 24.32 4.51 -19.12
C MET A 193 24.63 5.64 -18.12
N LYS A 194 24.77 6.88 -18.59
CA LYS A 194 25.03 8.06 -17.74
C LYS A 194 23.95 8.28 -16.70
N VAL A 195 22.68 7.99 -17.03
CA VAL A 195 21.55 8.15 -16.13
C VAL A 195 21.52 7.01 -15.10
N ARG A 196 21.82 5.78 -15.53
CA ARG A 196 21.87 4.61 -14.65
C ARG A 196 22.97 4.69 -13.58
N ALA A 197 24.06 5.42 -13.87
CA ALA A 197 25.19 5.55 -12.97
C ALA A 197 24.94 6.47 -11.77
N VAL A 198 23.95 7.37 -11.85
CA VAL A 198 23.71 8.41 -10.84
C VAL A 198 22.44 8.13 -10.04
N GLY A 199 21.52 7.33 -10.56
CA GLY A 199 20.23 7.04 -9.93
C GLY A 199 20.21 5.77 -9.10
N GLY A 200 19.05 5.48 -8.47
CA GLY A 200 18.78 4.18 -7.88
C GLY A 200 18.68 3.06 -8.93
N HIS A 201 18.22 1.86 -8.51
CA HIS A 201 18.12 0.74 -9.44
C HIS A 201 17.19 1.06 -10.63
N PRO A 202 17.65 0.92 -11.89
CA PRO A 202 16.92 1.41 -13.07
C PRO A 202 15.55 0.74 -13.28
N ALA A 203 15.36 -0.46 -12.78
CA ALA A 203 14.09 -1.18 -12.88
C ALA A 203 13.06 -0.75 -11.82
N LYS A 204 13.45 -0.03 -10.75
CA LYS A 204 12.57 0.29 -9.62
C LYS A 204 11.22 0.85 -10.05
N LYS A 205 11.23 1.89 -10.88
CA LYS A 205 10.03 2.59 -11.33
C LYS A 205 9.14 1.75 -12.26
N THR A 206 9.75 0.96 -13.14
CA THR A 206 9.01 0.06 -14.04
C THR A 206 8.38 -1.09 -13.27
N PHE A 207 9.09 -1.68 -12.29
CA PHE A 207 8.53 -2.72 -11.41
C PHE A 207 7.37 -2.18 -10.59
N GLN A 208 7.51 -0.99 -10.00
CA GLN A 208 6.42 -0.30 -9.32
C GLN A 208 5.20 -0.13 -10.23
N ALA A 209 5.41 0.33 -11.47
CA ALA A 209 4.33 0.56 -12.42
C ALA A 209 3.55 -0.72 -12.77
N ILE A 210 4.26 -1.82 -13.04
CA ILE A 210 3.66 -3.12 -13.35
C ILE A 210 2.91 -3.66 -12.13
N ARG A 211 3.49 -3.53 -10.93
CA ARG A 211 2.87 -3.96 -9.67
C ARG A 211 1.56 -3.21 -9.40
N ILE A 212 1.58 -1.87 -9.52
CA ILE A 212 0.41 -1.02 -9.32
C ILE A 212 -0.71 -1.39 -10.30
N GLU A 213 -0.39 -1.58 -11.58
CA GLU A 213 -1.37 -1.98 -12.60
C GLU A 213 -1.95 -3.35 -12.28
N LEU A 214 -1.10 -4.36 -12.04
CA LEU A 214 -1.50 -5.73 -11.77
C LEU A 214 -2.44 -5.85 -10.57
N ASN A 215 -2.10 -5.19 -9.48
CA ASN A 215 -2.84 -5.29 -8.23
C ASN A 215 -3.90 -4.17 -8.06
N ARG A 216 -4.06 -3.30 -9.06
CA ARG A 216 -5.01 -2.17 -9.05
C ARG A 216 -4.89 -1.28 -7.82
N GLU A 217 -3.66 -1.12 -7.29
CA GLU A 217 -3.39 -0.54 -5.98
C GLU A 217 -4.02 0.86 -5.80
N LEU A 218 -3.82 1.75 -6.79
CA LEU A 218 -4.33 3.13 -6.72
C LEU A 218 -5.85 3.22 -6.89
N GLU A 219 -6.45 2.32 -7.68
CA GLU A 219 -7.89 2.26 -7.86
C GLU A 219 -8.57 1.78 -6.59
N VAL A 220 -8.10 0.65 -6.06
CA VAL A 220 -8.57 0.08 -4.79
C VAL A 220 -8.49 1.10 -3.65
N LEU A 221 -7.36 1.81 -3.53
CA LEU A 221 -7.19 2.85 -2.51
C LEU A 221 -8.20 3.99 -2.68
N ARG A 222 -8.35 4.50 -3.90
CA ARG A 222 -9.27 5.63 -4.19
C ARG A 222 -10.72 5.29 -3.86
N ASP A 223 -11.14 4.08 -4.22
CA ASP A 223 -12.54 3.67 -4.15
C ASP A 223 -12.97 3.25 -2.73
N SER A 224 -12.00 2.90 -1.86
CA SER A 224 -12.30 2.41 -0.50
C SER A 224 -12.26 3.46 0.59
N LEU A 225 -11.47 4.54 0.47
CA LEU A 225 -11.25 5.50 1.56
C LEU A 225 -12.54 6.16 2.07
N ASP A 226 -13.45 6.60 1.20
CA ASP A 226 -14.69 7.26 1.62
C ASP A 226 -15.55 6.32 2.48
N SER A 227 -15.64 5.04 2.12
CA SER A 227 -16.40 4.04 2.87
C SER A 227 -15.77 3.68 4.21
N MET A 228 -14.44 3.72 4.29
CA MET A 228 -13.71 3.51 5.56
C MET A 228 -13.92 4.67 6.51
N ILE A 229 -13.88 5.91 6.03
CA ILE A 229 -14.16 7.11 6.84
C ILE A 229 -15.59 7.07 7.36
N ASP A 230 -16.57 6.68 6.52
CA ASP A 230 -17.97 6.56 6.90
C ASP A 230 -18.22 5.39 7.90
N PHE A 231 -17.27 4.48 8.05
CA PHE A 231 -17.35 3.35 8.97
C PHE A 231 -16.75 3.64 10.35
N LEU A 232 -16.09 4.78 10.53
CA LEU A 232 -15.52 5.17 11.81
C LEU A 232 -16.61 5.62 12.79
N ASN A 233 -16.42 5.30 14.06
CA ASN A 233 -17.15 5.89 15.18
C ASN A 233 -16.80 7.38 15.33
N ASP A 234 -17.65 8.15 16.00
CA ASP A 234 -17.32 9.51 16.39
C ASP A 234 -16.02 9.53 17.21
N GLY A 235 -15.07 10.34 16.77
CA GLY A 235 -13.71 10.40 17.33
C GLY A 235 -12.83 9.20 16.98
N GLY A 236 -13.28 8.33 16.05
CA GLY A 236 -12.44 7.29 15.46
C GLY A 236 -11.36 7.87 14.54
N ARG A 237 -10.33 7.10 14.24
CA ARG A 237 -9.17 7.54 13.46
C ARG A 237 -8.80 6.58 12.36
N ILE A 238 -8.42 7.13 11.21
CA ILE A 238 -7.81 6.36 10.13
C ILE A 238 -6.37 6.83 9.92
N CYS A 239 -5.44 5.90 9.92
CA CYS A 239 -4.03 6.12 9.65
C CYS A 239 -3.63 5.38 8.39
N VAL A 240 -2.99 6.08 7.44
CA VAL A 240 -2.54 5.49 6.17
C VAL A 240 -1.05 5.79 5.99
N ILE A 241 -0.26 4.74 5.88
CA ILE A 241 1.17 4.81 5.55
C ILE A 241 1.29 4.61 4.04
N THR A 242 1.97 5.52 3.37
CA THR A 242 2.16 5.53 1.91
C THR A 242 3.65 5.47 1.57
N PHE A 243 4.00 4.82 0.46
CA PHE A 243 5.40 4.59 0.05
C PHE A 243 5.77 5.31 -1.25
N HIS A 244 4.83 5.96 -1.90
CA HIS A 244 5.10 6.76 -3.09
C HIS A 244 4.09 7.90 -3.28
N SER A 245 4.50 8.89 -4.08
CA SER A 245 3.78 10.13 -4.34
C SER A 245 2.34 9.97 -4.82
N LEU A 246 2.03 8.88 -5.54
CA LEU A 246 0.69 8.65 -6.09
C LEU A 246 -0.29 8.24 -5.00
N GLU A 247 0.12 7.36 -4.08
CA GLU A 247 -0.69 6.99 -2.90
C GLU A 247 -0.91 8.21 -2.01
N ASP A 248 0.16 8.91 -1.63
CA ASP A 248 0.10 10.11 -0.81
C ASP A 248 -0.88 11.14 -1.38
N ARG A 249 -0.81 11.39 -2.69
CA ARG A 249 -1.72 12.31 -3.38
C ARG A 249 -3.18 11.90 -3.28
N ILE A 250 -3.49 10.59 -3.41
CA ILE A 250 -4.85 10.06 -3.28
C ILE A 250 -5.35 10.27 -1.86
N VAL A 251 -4.58 9.87 -0.86
CA VAL A 251 -4.94 9.97 0.57
C VAL A 251 -5.16 11.43 0.96
N LYS A 252 -4.20 12.32 0.68
CA LYS A 252 -4.30 13.76 0.96
C LYS A 252 -5.53 14.41 0.33
N ASN A 253 -5.79 14.09 -0.93
CA ASN A 253 -6.94 14.67 -1.63
C ASN A 253 -8.26 14.14 -1.06
N ASN A 254 -8.33 12.85 -0.72
CA ASN A 254 -9.51 12.26 -0.10
C ASN A 254 -9.78 12.87 1.28
N PHE A 255 -8.76 12.96 2.14
CA PHE A 255 -8.90 13.48 3.48
C PHE A 255 -9.31 14.96 3.47
N ARG A 256 -8.69 15.79 2.63
CA ARG A 256 -9.08 17.20 2.45
C ARG A 256 -10.51 17.36 1.94
N LYS A 257 -10.95 16.50 1.01
CA LYS A 257 -12.32 16.47 0.52
C LYS A 257 -13.32 16.14 1.63
N ASN A 258 -12.99 15.20 2.51
CA ASN A 258 -13.85 14.82 3.64
C ASN A 258 -13.84 15.87 4.78
N GLU A 259 -12.71 16.56 5.00
CA GLU A 259 -12.61 17.70 5.93
C GLU A 259 -13.42 18.91 5.42
N ASN A 260 -13.27 19.24 4.13
CA ASN A 260 -13.92 20.41 3.50
C ASN A 260 -14.72 19.96 2.26
N PRO A 261 -15.87 19.31 2.44
CA PRO A 261 -16.63 18.72 1.34
C PRO A 261 -17.42 19.71 0.50
N CYS A 262 -17.37 21.00 0.81
CA CYS A 262 -18.12 22.04 0.11
C CYS A 262 -17.71 22.11 -1.37
N ILE A 263 -18.71 22.11 -2.27
CA ILE A 263 -18.55 22.23 -3.72
C ILE A 263 -19.14 23.54 -4.28
N CYS A 264 -19.58 24.44 -3.40
CA CYS A 264 -20.09 25.74 -3.83
C CYS A 264 -18.98 26.58 -4.47
N PRO A 265 -19.30 27.39 -5.49
CA PRO A 265 -18.39 28.41 -5.97
C PRO A 265 -17.90 29.31 -4.83
N ARG A 266 -16.64 29.75 -4.90
CA ARG A 266 -16.01 30.57 -3.84
C ARG A 266 -16.68 31.92 -3.65
N GLU A 267 -17.38 32.42 -4.68
CA GLU A 267 -18.10 33.70 -4.70
C GLU A 267 -19.43 33.63 -3.91
N PHE A 268 -19.89 32.44 -3.53
CA PHE A 268 -21.13 32.31 -2.76
C PHE A 268 -20.90 32.74 -1.32
N PRO A 269 -21.69 33.69 -0.80
CA PRO A 269 -21.53 34.18 0.56
C PRO A 269 -21.88 33.14 1.64
N VAL A 270 -22.71 32.16 1.28
CA VAL A 270 -23.14 31.06 2.19
C VAL A 270 -23.12 29.74 1.43
N CYS A 271 -22.72 28.70 2.11
CA CYS A 271 -22.74 27.35 1.55
C CYS A 271 -24.19 26.85 1.39
N VAL A 272 -24.54 26.44 0.17
CA VAL A 272 -25.88 25.92 -0.19
C VAL A 272 -25.85 24.43 -0.58
N CYS A 273 -24.68 23.78 -0.64
CA CYS A 273 -24.60 22.38 -1.07
C CYS A 273 -25.00 21.36 0.00
N GLY A 274 -25.16 21.79 1.25
CA GLY A 274 -25.60 20.94 2.38
C GLY A 274 -24.59 19.88 2.81
N ARG A 275 -23.39 19.80 2.20
CA ARG A 275 -22.36 18.84 2.56
C ARG A 275 -21.73 19.21 3.90
N LYS A 276 -21.56 18.20 4.77
CA LYS A 276 -20.94 18.36 6.09
C LYS A 276 -19.58 17.69 6.11
N SER A 277 -18.66 18.27 6.88
CA SER A 277 -17.38 17.64 7.19
C SER A 277 -17.62 16.30 7.89
N LYS A 278 -16.82 15.29 7.52
CA LYS A 278 -16.84 13.97 8.15
C LYS A 278 -15.75 13.82 9.22
N GLY A 279 -14.81 14.74 9.27
CA GLY A 279 -13.69 14.72 10.19
C GLY A 279 -12.72 15.87 9.90
N PHE A 280 -11.55 15.82 10.53
CA PHE A 280 -10.50 16.81 10.30
C PHE A 280 -9.14 16.08 10.15
N VAL A 281 -8.27 16.64 9.32
CA VAL A 281 -6.94 16.11 9.09
C VAL A 281 -6.06 16.39 10.32
N VAL A 282 -5.69 15.34 11.05
CA VAL A 282 -4.88 15.42 12.26
C VAL A 282 -3.45 15.83 11.92
N THR A 283 -2.87 15.21 10.91
CA THR A 283 -1.50 15.48 10.46
C THR A 283 -1.50 16.41 9.25
N ARG A 284 -1.28 17.72 9.48
CA ARG A 284 -1.22 18.72 8.38
C ARG A 284 -0.03 18.51 7.44
N LYS A 285 1.04 17.92 7.96
CA LYS A 285 2.22 17.46 7.22
C LYS A 285 2.38 15.98 7.47
N PRO A 286 2.84 15.19 6.49
CA PRO A 286 3.10 13.80 6.71
C PRO A 286 4.14 13.59 7.81
N ILE A 287 3.95 12.54 8.59
CA ILE A 287 4.95 12.08 9.56
C ILE A 287 5.91 11.19 8.79
N ILE A 288 7.19 11.48 8.90
CA ILE A 288 8.27 10.73 8.24
C ILE A 288 9.09 9.98 9.29
N PRO A 289 9.70 8.83 8.93
CA PRO A 289 10.57 8.09 9.84
C PRO A 289 11.71 8.96 10.37
N GLY A 290 11.95 8.86 11.68
CA GLY A 290 13.08 9.53 12.31
C GLY A 290 14.43 8.90 11.96
N GLU A 291 15.54 9.64 12.20
CA GLU A 291 16.91 9.14 11.91
C GLU A 291 17.21 7.81 12.63
N GLU A 292 16.72 7.64 13.84
CA GLU A 292 16.86 6.40 14.60
C GLU A 292 16.21 5.23 13.86
N GLU A 293 14.96 5.39 13.39
CA GLU A 293 14.26 4.35 12.64
C GLU A 293 14.97 4.03 11.32
N LEU A 294 15.42 5.03 10.59
CA LEU A 294 16.18 4.86 9.34
C LEU A 294 17.47 4.05 9.54
N THR A 295 18.06 4.08 10.72
CA THR A 295 19.27 3.34 11.05
C THR A 295 19.04 1.84 11.15
N TYR A 296 17.94 1.41 11.76
CA TYR A 296 17.63 -0.01 11.97
C TYR A 296 16.61 -0.59 10.99
N ASN A 297 15.74 0.24 10.43
CA ASN A 297 14.73 -0.17 9.46
C ASN A 297 15.03 0.38 8.06
N LYS A 298 15.97 -0.27 7.37
CA LYS A 298 16.37 0.15 6.01
C LYS A 298 15.23 0.10 4.99
N ARG A 299 14.07 -0.46 5.34
CA ARG A 299 12.91 -0.52 4.47
C ARG A 299 12.23 0.82 4.31
N CYS A 300 12.28 1.67 5.31
CA CYS A 300 11.90 3.08 5.18
C CYS A 300 12.66 3.80 4.06
N LEU A 301 13.84 3.30 3.67
CA LEU A 301 14.68 3.85 2.59
C LEU A 301 14.53 3.12 1.25
N LEU A 302 14.01 1.89 1.22
CA LEU A 302 13.98 1.08 -0.01
C LEU A 302 13.05 1.63 -1.07
N TYR A 303 12.08 2.42 -0.68
CA TYR A 303 11.08 3.03 -1.56
C TYR A 303 11.33 4.51 -1.83
N THR A 304 12.28 5.14 -1.14
CA THR A 304 12.53 6.57 -1.23
C THR A 304 13.87 6.89 -1.87
N SER A 305 13.85 7.33 -3.13
CA SER A 305 14.87 8.28 -3.61
C SER A 305 14.32 9.70 -3.75
N ASP A 306 12.98 9.88 -3.72
CA ASP A 306 12.35 11.18 -3.95
C ASP A 306 11.08 11.45 -3.10
N ALA A 307 10.62 10.52 -2.26
CA ALA A 307 9.53 10.74 -1.30
C ALA A 307 9.83 9.93 -0.03
N ALA A 308 9.80 10.57 1.12
CA ALA A 308 9.82 9.90 2.41
C ALA A 308 8.54 9.06 2.58
N ASP A 309 8.63 7.95 3.32
CA ASP A 309 7.45 7.22 3.77
C ASP A 309 6.57 8.19 4.56
N ASP A 310 5.34 8.35 4.14
CA ASP A 310 4.46 9.37 4.67
C ASP A 310 3.25 8.73 5.35
N MET A 311 3.01 9.04 6.62
CA MET A 311 1.80 8.66 7.32
C MET A 311 0.82 9.83 7.36
N GLN A 312 -0.41 9.56 6.93
CA GLN A 312 -1.53 10.49 7.03
C GLN A 312 -2.57 9.95 8.02
N CYS A 313 -3.07 10.82 8.89
CA CYS A 313 -4.14 10.50 9.83
C CYS A 313 -5.29 11.51 9.72
N VAL A 314 -6.50 11.00 9.86
CA VAL A 314 -7.76 11.76 9.98
C VAL A 314 -8.53 11.28 11.19
#